data_72c2c3aa65ceccd43818e6e182834771
#
_entry.id   72c2c3aa65ceccd43818e6e182834771
#
_cell.length_a   1.000
_cell.length_b   1.000
_cell.length_c   1.000
_cell.angle_alpha   90.00
_cell.angle_beta   90.00
_cell.angle_gamma   90.00
#
_symmetry.space_group_name_H-M   'P 1'
#
loop_
_entity.id
_entity.type
_entity.pdbx_description
1 polymer ?
#
loop_
_entity_poly.entity_id
_entity_poly.type
_entity_poly.pdbx_seq_one_letter_code
_entity_poly.pdbx_strand_id
1 'polypeptide(L)' 'KVSVVYGANDVEIELAGHKVTDVQVALSDVLNIDKNAEAYVNGVQVNGEYQLKAGDRLEFMKEAGQKG' A
#
# COMPACT_ATOMS: atom_id res chain seq x y z
N LYS A 1 9.24 -3.09 -10.92
CA LYS A 1 8.07 -3.64 -10.23
C LYS A 1 7.96 -3.07 -8.85
N VAL A 2 6.78 -3.07 -8.32
CA VAL A 2 6.51 -2.54 -6.99
C VAL A 2 6.04 -3.71 -6.13
N SER A 3 6.62 -3.84 -4.95
CA SER A 3 6.17 -4.84 -3.99
C SER A 3 5.06 -4.23 -3.15
N VAL A 4 3.96 -4.95 -2.97
CA VAL A 4 2.85 -4.49 -2.14
C VAL A 4 2.68 -5.50 -1.02
N VAL A 5 2.75 -5.01 0.21
CA VAL A 5 2.67 -5.85 1.39
C VAL A 5 1.48 -5.42 2.24
N TYR A 6 0.66 -6.35 2.63
CA TYR A 6 -0.45 -6.08 3.54
C TYR A 6 -0.65 -7.29 4.42
N GLY A 7 -0.32 -7.17 5.69
CA GLY A 7 -0.38 -8.30 6.62
C GLY A 7 0.57 -9.38 6.16
N ALA A 8 0.05 -10.57 5.94
CA ALA A 8 0.86 -11.69 5.48
C ALA A 8 0.94 -11.78 3.96
N ASN A 9 0.28 -10.86 3.27
CA ASN A 9 0.26 -10.90 1.81
C ASN A 9 1.40 -10.05 1.25
N ASP A 10 2.06 -10.57 0.23
CA ASP A 10 3.20 -9.89 -0.37
C ASP A 10 3.15 -10.21 -1.85
N VAL A 11 2.82 -9.23 -2.67
CA VAL A 11 2.72 -9.42 -4.11
C VAL A 11 3.56 -8.40 -4.83
N GLU A 12 4.03 -8.76 -6.02
CA GLU A 12 4.80 -7.84 -6.85
C GLU A 12 4.00 -7.57 -8.11
N ILE A 13 3.79 -6.30 -8.38
CA ILE A 13 2.96 -5.89 -9.51
C ILE A 13 3.64 -4.70 -10.19
N GLU A 14 3.36 -4.54 -11.47
CA GLU A 14 3.89 -3.40 -12.23
C GLU A 14 3.00 -2.19 -11.93
N LEU A 15 3.39 -1.44 -10.93
CA LEU A 15 2.61 -0.29 -10.47
C LEU A 15 3.39 1.01 -10.54
N ALA A 16 4.54 1.01 -11.19
CA ALA A 16 5.33 2.24 -11.29
C ALA A 16 4.48 3.30 -12.00
N GLY A 17 4.48 4.50 -11.45
CA GLY A 17 3.72 5.59 -12.04
C GLY A 17 2.31 5.76 -11.49
N HIS A 18 1.84 4.78 -10.72
CA HIS A 18 0.51 4.87 -10.14
C HIS A 18 0.59 5.49 -8.75
N LYS A 19 -0.49 6.12 -8.33
CA LYS A 19 -0.53 6.67 -6.98
C LYS A 19 -0.91 5.61 -5.98
N VAL A 20 -0.52 5.81 -4.74
CA VAL A 20 -0.86 4.89 -3.66
C VAL A 20 -2.38 4.70 -3.58
N THR A 21 -3.14 5.79 -3.73
CA THR A 21 -4.59 5.70 -3.70
C THR A 21 -5.12 4.76 -4.78
N ASP A 22 -4.55 4.84 -5.98
CA ASP A 22 -5.01 3.98 -7.07
C ASP A 22 -4.75 2.52 -6.74
N VAL A 23 -3.60 2.23 -6.15
CA VAL A 23 -3.24 0.87 -5.80
C VAL A 23 -4.17 0.35 -4.71
N GLN A 24 -4.45 1.19 -3.73
CA GLN A 24 -5.31 0.79 -2.63
C GLN A 24 -6.70 0.42 -3.14
N VAL A 25 -7.25 1.22 -4.03
CA VAL A 25 -8.56 0.94 -4.59
C VAL A 25 -8.52 -0.34 -5.44
N ALA A 26 -7.49 -0.47 -6.26
CA ALA A 26 -7.40 -1.61 -7.16
C ALA A 26 -7.25 -2.93 -6.39
N LEU A 27 -6.54 -2.91 -5.28
CA LEU A 27 -6.25 -4.13 -4.55
C LEU A 27 -7.13 -4.33 -3.32
N SER A 28 -8.05 -3.41 -3.05
CA SER A 28 -8.84 -3.49 -1.83
C SER A 28 -9.66 -4.77 -1.78
N ASP A 29 -10.19 -5.21 -2.91
CA ASP A 29 -10.96 -6.43 -2.93
C ASP A 29 -10.08 -7.66 -2.85
N VAL A 30 -8.95 -7.64 -3.53
CA VAL A 30 -8.07 -8.79 -3.60
C VAL A 30 -7.39 -9.03 -2.27
N LEU A 31 -6.87 -7.98 -1.66
CA LEU A 31 -6.14 -8.08 -0.41
C LEU A 31 -6.97 -7.67 0.79
N ASN A 32 -8.20 -7.24 0.56
CA ASN A 32 -9.10 -6.82 1.63
C ASN A 32 -8.47 -5.74 2.49
N ILE A 33 -7.89 -4.74 1.84
CA ILE A 33 -7.19 -3.68 2.54
C ILE A 33 -8.18 -2.77 3.23
N ASP A 34 -7.94 -2.51 4.52
CA ASP A 34 -8.77 -1.63 5.31
C ASP A 34 -8.67 -0.22 4.73
N LYS A 35 -9.79 0.45 4.55
CA LYS A 35 -9.75 1.79 3.98
C LYS A 35 -9.03 2.78 4.87
N ASN A 36 -8.87 2.47 6.13
CA ASN A 36 -8.14 3.33 7.04
C ASN A 36 -6.67 2.92 7.18
N ALA A 37 -6.21 1.97 6.38
CA ALA A 37 -4.83 1.54 6.45
C ALA A 37 -3.89 2.68 6.05
N GLU A 38 -2.76 2.76 6.71
CA GLU A 38 -1.75 3.74 6.40
C GLU A 38 -0.76 3.15 5.41
N ALA A 39 -0.25 3.99 4.53
CA ALA A 39 0.66 3.54 3.49
C ALA A 39 2.08 3.96 3.81
N TYR A 40 3.01 3.03 3.65
CA TYR A 40 4.43 3.29 3.84
C TYR A 40 5.15 2.85 2.58
N VAL A 41 6.08 3.68 2.12
CA VAL A 41 6.89 3.33 0.97
C VAL A 41 8.34 3.32 1.43
N ASN A 42 8.98 2.17 1.29
CA ASN A 42 10.39 1.99 1.71
C ASN A 42 10.59 2.39 3.16
N GLY A 43 9.58 2.12 4.00
CA GLY A 43 9.66 2.39 5.42
C GLY A 43 9.25 3.78 5.83
N VAL A 44 8.83 4.63 4.90
CA VAL A 44 8.45 6.00 5.20
C VAL A 44 6.96 6.17 4.93
N GLN A 45 6.26 6.72 5.89
CA GLN A 45 4.82 6.94 5.73
C GLN A 45 4.56 7.97 4.64
N VAL A 46 3.63 7.66 3.75
CA VAL A 46 3.26 8.56 2.66
C VAL A 46 1.74 8.67 2.63
N ASN A 47 1.25 9.69 1.94
CA ASN A 47 -0.19 9.81 1.77
C ASN A 47 -0.58 9.20 0.41
N GLY A 48 -1.87 9.20 0.12
CA GLY A 48 -2.36 8.56 -1.09
C GLY A 48 -1.94 9.23 -2.38
N GLU A 49 -1.40 10.44 -2.29
CA GLU A 49 -0.98 11.14 -3.49
C GLU A 49 0.42 10.74 -3.95
N TYR A 50 1.14 9.97 -3.14
CA TYR A 50 2.49 9.58 -3.51
C TYR A 50 2.46 8.72 -4.77
N GLN A 51 3.33 9.03 -5.71
CA GLN A 51 3.41 8.29 -6.96
C GLN A 51 4.52 7.26 -6.85
N LEU A 52 4.18 6.01 -7.08
CA LEU A 52 5.11 4.92 -6.91
C LEU A 52 6.12 4.88 -8.04
N LYS A 53 7.31 4.38 -7.73
CA LYS A 53 8.38 4.24 -8.70
C LYS A 53 8.81 2.80 -8.75
N ALA A 54 9.46 2.44 -9.83
CA ALA A 54 9.97 1.07 -9.99
C ALA A 54 10.91 0.76 -8.83
N GLY A 55 10.73 -0.40 -8.23
CA GLY A 55 11.56 -0.82 -7.12
C GLY A 55 11.06 -0.41 -5.75
N ASP A 56 9.99 0.39 -5.68
CA ASP A 56 9.45 0.79 -4.39
C ASP A 56 8.78 -0.39 -3.69
N ARG A 57 8.77 -0.34 -2.39
CA ARG A 57 8.06 -1.31 -1.58
C ARG A 57 6.95 -0.59 -0.84
N LEU A 58 5.72 -0.87 -1.22
CA LEU A 58 4.54 -0.25 -0.63
C LEU A 58 3.97 -1.19 0.41
N GLU A 59 3.79 -0.70 1.61
CA GLU A 59 3.24 -1.50 2.69
C GLU A 59 2.04 -0.78 3.28
N PHE A 60 0.92 -1.50 3.38
CA PHE A 60 -0.25 -0.96 4.05
C PHE A 60 -0.31 -1.56 5.44
N MET A 61 -0.57 -0.72 6.43
CA MET A 61 -0.65 -1.15 7.82
C MET A 61 -1.94 -0.63 8.41
N LYS A 62 -2.62 -1.46 9.17
CA LYS A 62 -3.79 -0.99 9.87
C LYS A 62 -3.38 0.02 10.91
N GLU A 63 -4.26 0.98 11.15
CA GLU A 63 -3.97 2.01 12.10
C GLU A 63 -3.85 1.39 13.47
N ALA A 64 -2.72 1.59 14.09
CA ALA A 64 -2.50 1.04 15.41
C ALA A 64 -3.33 1.80 16.40
N GLY A 65 -3.67 1.23 17.47
CA GLY A 65 -4.41 1.90 18.48
C GLY A 65 -5.87 1.94 18.28
N GLN A 66 -6.27 1.37 17.22
CA GLN A 66 -7.53 1.33 17.00
C GLN A 66 -8.17 0.65 18.01
N LYS A 67 -7.90 0.07 18.59
CA LYS A 67 -8.35 -0.50 19.51
C LYS A 67 -9.38 -0.51 19.71
N GLY A 68 -9.57 -0.57 19.43
CA GLY A 68 -10.77 -0.45 19.72
C GLY A 68 -11.26 -0.25 19.92
#